data_37d82444ac680d490e4af59d7941170a
#
_entry.id   37d82444ac680d490e4af59d7941170a
#
_cell.length_a   1.000
_cell.length_b   1.000
_cell.length_c   1.000
_cell.angle_alpha   90.00
_cell.angle_beta   90.00
_cell.angle_gamma   90.00
#
_symmetry.space_group_name_H-M   'P 1'
#
loop_
_entity.id
_entity.type
_entity.pdbx_description
1 polymer ?
#
loop_
_entity_poly.entity_id
_entity_poly.type
_entity_poly.pdbx_seq_one_letter_code
_entity_poly.pdbx_strand_id
1 'polypeptide(L)'
;QALGAVENALLDAKAKTLGVPCYELLGGKIRDRVRVYWSHCATWRINHPDWYKPAITDLDGVKAIGREVREKGFTAMKTNIFVYTDGKPAGWRPGFGSPFEPEINVDRTVLRNLCMHLEAIRDGAGPDVDLLLDLNFNAKTEGYLKILRAIADMDMFWVEIDTFNPEALGYIRRQSPHPISSCETLLGLREFLPYFREQAMD
;
A
#
# COMPACT_ATOMS: atom_id res chain seq x y z
N GLN A 1 4.26 -4.51 18.28
CA GLN A 1 4.47 -5.66 17.36
C GLN A 1 4.92 -6.92 18.13
N ALA A 2 5.97 -6.88 18.99
CA ALA A 2 6.43 -8.06 19.71
C ALA A 2 5.34 -8.70 20.59
N LEU A 3 4.54 -7.89 21.31
CA LEU A 3 3.43 -8.38 22.13
C LEU A 3 2.37 -9.08 21.26
N GLY A 4 2.02 -8.51 20.12
CA GLY A 4 1.07 -9.13 19.19
C GLY A 4 1.57 -10.46 18.61
N ALA A 5 2.88 -10.59 18.36
CA ALA A 5 3.45 -11.86 17.92
C ALA A 5 3.30 -12.96 18.98
N VAL A 6 3.55 -12.64 20.25
CA VAL A 6 3.35 -13.57 21.38
C VAL A 6 1.87 -13.92 21.52
N GLU A 7 0.97 -12.94 21.46
CA GLU A 7 -0.47 -13.15 21.53
C GLU A 7 -0.96 -14.09 20.43
N ASN A 8 -0.56 -13.85 19.19
CA ASN A 8 -0.91 -14.72 18.05
C ASN A 8 -0.42 -16.16 18.25
N ALA A 9 0.80 -16.34 18.76
CA ALA A 9 1.34 -17.67 19.05
C ALA A 9 0.54 -18.39 20.15
N LEU A 10 0.12 -17.66 21.18
CA LEU A 10 -0.70 -18.21 22.27
C LEU A 10 -2.12 -18.57 21.80
N LEU A 11 -2.73 -17.75 20.94
CA LEU A 11 -4.02 -18.04 20.32
C LEU A 11 -3.94 -19.31 19.44
N ASP A 12 -2.91 -19.43 18.62
CA ASP A 12 -2.69 -20.62 17.79
C ASP A 12 -2.49 -21.88 18.64
N ALA A 13 -1.66 -21.82 19.68
CA ALA A 13 -1.43 -22.93 20.59
C ALA A 13 -2.73 -23.35 21.30
N LYS A 14 -3.52 -22.40 21.78
CA LYS A 14 -4.81 -22.64 22.42
C LYS A 14 -5.81 -23.29 21.47
N ALA A 15 -5.94 -22.76 20.25
CA ALA A 15 -6.82 -23.32 19.23
C ALA A 15 -6.45 -24.77 18.89
N LYS A 16 -5.17 -25.05 18.70
CA LYS A 16 -4.64 -26.42 18.46
C LYS A 16 -4.93 -27.37 19.63
N THR A 17 -4.77 -26.92 20.87
CA THR A 17 -5.07 -27.72 22.05
C THR A 17 -6.57 -28.07 22.14
N LEU A 18 -7.44 -27.16 21.71
CA LEU A 18 -8.89 -27.35 21.68
C LEU A 18 -9.39 -28.10 20.43
N GLY A 19 -8.51 -28.35 19.43
CA GLY A 19 -8.88 -28.96 18.16
C GLY A 19 -9.77 -28.11 17.27
N VAL A 20 -9.72 -26.77 17.42
CA VAL A 20 -10.52 -25.83 16.65
C VAL A 20 -9.64 -24.83 15.90
N PRO A 21 -10.11 -24.25 14.79
CA PRO A 21 -9.39 -23.15 14.14
C PRO A 21 -9.44 -21.86 14.97
N CYS A 22 -8.42 -20.97 14.82
CA CYS A 22 -8.30 -19.75 15.61
C CYS A 22 -9.55 -18.86 15.57
N TYR A 23 -10.25 -18.78 14.45
CA TYR A 23 -11.44 -17.95 14.32
C TYR A 23 -12.56 -18.35 15.28
N GLU A 24 -12.63 -19.62 15.73
CA GLU A 24 -13.61 -20.03 16.75
C GLU A 24 -13.35 -19.39 18.11
N LEU A 25 -12.07 -19.08 18.43
CA LEU A 25 -11.71 -18.34 19.64
C LEU A 25 -12.05 -16.85 19.54
N LEU A 26 -12.31 -16.35 18.34
CA LEU A 26 -12.58 -14.93 18.04
C LEU A 26 -14.06 -14.66 17.72
N GLY A 27 -14.95 -15.61 18.02
CA GLY A 27 -16.39 -15.42 17.83
C GLY A 27 -17.01 -16.21 16.68
N GLY A 28 -16.24 -17.09 16.05
CA GLY A 28 -16.70 -17.99 15.00
C GLY A 28 -16.53 -17.47 13.58
N LYS A 29 -16.88 -18.31 12.63
CA LYS A 29 -16.70 -18.07 11.20
C LYS A 29 -17.79 -17.16 10.65
N ILE A 30 -17.40 -16.01 10.08
CA ILE A 30 -18.32 -15.05 9.46
C ILE A 30 -18.30 -15.19 7.93
N ARG A 31 -17.15 -15.54 7.32
CA ARG A 31 -16.96 -15.67 5.87
C ARG A 31 -16.19 -16.93 5.53
N ASP A 32 -16.56 -17.57 4.42
CA ASP A 32 -15.82 -18.74 3.88
C ASP A 32 -14.64 -18.34 3.02
N ARG A 33 -14.72 -17.15 2.41
CA ARG A 33 -13.71 -16.62 1.50
C ARG A 33 -13.52 -15.15 1.75
N VAL A 34 -12.26 -14.70 1.68
CA VAL A 34 -11.85 -13.29 1.76
C VAL A 34 -11.07 -12.98 0.49
N ARG A 35 -11.44 -11.87 -0.19
CA ARG A 35 -10.65 -11.35 -1.29
C ARG A 35 -9.29 -10.88 -0.77
N VAL A 36 -8.22 -11.25 -1.47
CA VAL A 36 -6.87 -10.82 -1.14
C VAL A 36 -6.24 -10.10 -2.34
N TYR A 37 -5.29 -9.22 -2.07
CA TYR A 37 -4.46 -8.58 -3.08
C TYR A 37 -3.00 -9.00 -2.91
N TRP A 38 -2.22 -8.93 -3.98
CA TRP A 38 -0.78 -9.13 -3.89
C TRP A 38 -0.13 -7.84 -3.43
N SER A 39 0.28 -7.80 -2.15
CA SER A 39 0.95 -6.66 -1.54
C SER A 39 2.40 -6.56 -2.00
N HIS A 40 2.88 -5.34 -2.27
CA HIS A 40 4.28 -5.03 -2.58
C HIS A 40 4.86 -5.87 -3.74
N CYS A 41 4.03 -6.27 -4.71
CA CYS A 41 4.41 -7.24 -5.74
C CYS A 41 5.61 -6.84 -6.59
N ALA A 42 5.85 -5.55 -6.85
CA ALA A 42 7.05 -5.04 -7.51
C ALA A 42 8.14 -4.64 -6.52
N THR A 43 7.77 -4.16 -5.34
CA THR A 43 8.66 -3.48 -4.39
C THR A 43 9.86 -4.32 -3.96
N TRP A 44 9.65 -5.57 -3.59
CA TRP A 44 10.73 -6.45 -3.14
C TRP A 44 11.66 -6.86 -4.27
N ARG A 45 11.15 -7.05 -5.48
CA ARG A 45 11.95 -7.41 -6.67
C ARG A 45 12.79 -6.25 -7.20
N ILE A 46 12.36 -5.01 -6.93
CA ILE A 46 13.13 -3.81 -7.27
C ILE A 46 14.18 -3.53 -6.19
N ASN A 47 13.78 -3.53 -4.92
CA ASN A 47 14.65 -3.09 -3.82
C ASN A 47 15.63 -4.17 -3.36
N HIS A 48 15.32 -5.45 -3.58
CA HIS A 48 16.11 -6.59 -3.13
C HIS A 48 16.25 -7.65 -4.24
N PRO A 49 16.88 -7.28 -5.39
CA PRO A 49 16.94 -8.13 -6.57
C PRO A 49 17.72 -9.42 -6.38
N ASP A 50 18.60 -9.48 -5.38
CA ASP A 50 19.38 -10.70 -5.08
C ASP A 50 18.52 -11.78 -4.43
N TRP A 51 17.50 -11.40 -3.69
CA TRP A 51 16.67 -12.29 -2.87
C TRP A 51 15.33 -12.60 -3.54
N TYR A 52 14.78 -11.66 -4.31
CA TYR A 52 13.45 -11.79 -4.94
C TYR A 52 13.57 -11.81 -6.46
N LYS A 53 13.18 -12.93 -7.07
CA LYS A 53 13.30 -13.18 -8.53
C LYS A 53 11.91 -13.28 -9.19
N PRO A 54 11.83 -12.97 -10.48
CA PRO A 54 12.86 -12.28 -11.26
C PRO A 54 13.07 -10.85 -10.75
N ALA A 55 14.31 -10.35 -10.85
CA ALA A 55 14.60 -8.94 -10.55
C ALA A 55 13.87 -8.03 -11.54
N ILE A 56 13.42 -6.86 -11.06
CA ILE A 56 12.78 -5.84 -11.89
C ILE A 56 13.76 -4.66 -11.99
N THR A 57 14.22 -4.40 -13.19
CA THR A 57 15.27 -3.40 -13.48
C THR A 57 14.81 -2.27 -14.38
N ASP A 58 13.58 -2.33 -14.91
CA ASP A 58 13.00 -1.39 -15.86
C ASP A 58 11.47 -1.46 -15.88
N LEU A 59 10.84 -0.65 -16.73
CA LEU A 59 9.37 -0.62 -16.89
C LEU A 59 8.80 -1.90 -17.54
N ASP A 60 9.56 -2.59 -18.36
CA ASP A 60 9.13 -3.86 -18.94
C ASP A 60 8.98 -4.95 -17.87
N GLY A 61 9.90 -4.97 -16.90
CA GLY A 61 9.79 -5.80 -15.71
C GLY A 61 8.59 -5.44 -14.84
N VAL A 62 8.28 -4.15 -14.71
CA VAL A 62 7.07 -3.68 -14.00
C VAL A 62 5.80 -4.11 -14.75
N LYS A 63 5.77 -4.01 -16.05
CA LYS A 63 4.67 -4.53 -16.87
C LYS A 63 4.53 -6.06 -16.75
N ALA A 64 5.65 -6.77 -16.69
CA ALA A 64 5.65 -8.22 -16.51
C ALA A 64 5.04 -8.66 -15.18
N ILE A 65 5.30 -7.94 -14.06
CA ILE A 65 4.68 -8.28 -12.78
C ILE A 65 3.15 -8.06 -12.81
N GLY A 66 2.66 -7.05 -13.53
CA GLY A 66 1.22 -6.88 -13.74
C GLY A 66 0.58 -8.11 -14.40
N ARG A 67 1.22 -8.65 -15.46
CA ARG A 67 0.78 -9.91 -16.09
C ARG A 67 0.82 -11.09 -15.13
N GLU A 68 1.89 -11.24 -14.36
CA GLU A 68 2.06 -12.33 -13.39
C GLU A 68 0.96 -12.29 -12.31
N VAL A 69 0.58 -11.12 -11.82
CA VAL A 69 -0.51 -10.94 -10.85
C VAL A 69 -1.82 -11.53 -11.40
N ARG A 70 -2.16 -11.16 -12.63
CA ARG A 70 -3.37 -11.66 -13.32
C ARG A 70 -3.29 -13.18 -13.57
N GLU A 71 -2.17 -13.67 -14.06
CA GLU A 71 -1.95 -15.10 -14.37
C GLU A 71 -2.03 -15.99 -13.12
N LYS A 72 -1.64 -15.45 -11.96
CA LYS A 72 -1.79 -16.11 -10.66
C LYS A 72 -3.20 -16.03 -10.06
N GLY A 73 -4.12 -15.36 -10.75
CA GLY A 73 -5.52 -15.23 -10.34
C GLY A 73 -5.79 -14.20 -9.26
N PHE A 74 -4.83 -13.30 -8.95
CA PHE A 74 -5.11 -12.16 -8.11
C PHE A 74 -5.94 -11.14 -8.89
N THR A 75 -6.95 -10.59 -8.21
CA THR A 75 -7.82 -9.55 -8.77
C THR A 75 -7.45 -8.14 -8.30
N ALA A 76 -6.42 -8.03 -7.48
CA ALA A 76 -5.93 -6.75 -6.98
C ALA A 76 -4.44 -6.84 -6.63
N MET A 77 -3.72 -5.71 -6.74
CA MET A 77 -2.31 -5.60 -6.40
C MET A 77 -1.97 -4.23 -5.80
N LYS A 78 -1.05 -4.21 -4.82
CA LYS A 78 -0.56 -2.99 -4.18
C LYS A 78 0.91 -2.73 -4.55
N THR A 79 1.22 -1.48 -4.89
CA THR A 79 2.58 -1.01 -5.18
C THR A 79 2.92 0.24 -4.37
N ASN A 80 4.20 0.63 -4.35
CA ASN A 80 4.69 1.87 -3.77
C ASN A 80 5.14 2.85 -4.88
N ILE A 81 5.71 3.99 -4.50
CA ILE A 81 6.31 4.94 -5.43
C ILE A 81 7.74 4.53 -5.76
N PHE A 82 8.07 4.60 -7.04
CA PHE A 82 9.42 4.42 -7.56
C PHE A 82 9.82 5.63 -8.41
N VAL A 83 11.10 5.99 -8.34
CA VAL A 83 11.74 6.95 -9.24
C VAL A 83 12.70 6.21 -10.17
N TYR A 84 12.84 6.70 -11.39
CA TYR A 84 13.65 6.06 -12.43
C TYR A 84 14.83 6.97 -12.78
N THR A 85 16.03 6.42 -12.65
CA THR A 85 17.28 7.06 -13.10
C THR A 85 17.91 6.16 -14.16
N ASP A 86 18.13 6.71 -15.35
CA ASP A 86 18.62 5.94 -16.52
C ASP A 86 17.78 4.67 -16.77
N GLY A 87 16.46 4.79 -16.63
CA GLY A 87 15.51 3.71 -16.82
C GLY A 87 15.40 2.69 -15.68
N LYS A 88 16.24 2.80 -14.63
CA LYS A 88 16.27 1.86 -13.51
C LYS A 88 15.41 2.37 -12.35
N PRO A 89 14.47 1.56 -11.85
CA PRO A 89 13.63 1.92 -10.71
C PRO A 89 14.40 1.86 -9.38
N ALA A 90 14.12 2.81 -8.50
CA ALA A 90 14.51 2.80 -7.10
C ALA A 90 13.33 3.26 -6.25
N GLY A 91 13.12 2.63 -5.09
CA GLY A 91 12.04 3.01 -4.20
C GLY A 91 12.19 4.46 -3.70
N TRP A 92 11.16 5.26 -3.90
CA TRP A 92 11.11 6.61 -3.36
C TRP A 92 10.57 6.56 -1.92
N ARG A 93 11.47 6.68 -0.95
CA ARG A 93 11.18 6.50 0.47
C ARG A 93 11.82 7.57 1.35
N PRO A 94 11.56 8.88 1.12
CA PRO A 94 12.20 9.96 1.88
C PRO A 94 11.84 9.93 3.38
N GLY A 95 10.67 9.41 3.76
CA GLY A 95 10.22 9.27 5.14
C GLY A 95 10.92 8.18 5.96
N PHE A 96 11.80 7.38 5.32
CA PHE A 96 12.47 6.25 5.98
C PHE A 96 13.99 6.44 6.00
N GLY A 97 14.52 6.89 7.12
CA GLY A 97 15.94 6.78 7.44
C GLY A 97 16.86 7.92 6.99
N SER A 98 16.42 8.84 6.16
CA SER A 98 17.21 10.01 5.74
C SER A 98 16.47 11.31 6.01
N PRO A 99 17.16 12.40 6.38
CA PRO A 99 16.55 13.72 6.43
C PRO A 99 15.93 14.08 5.09
N PHE A 100 14.72 14.68 5.10
CA PHE A 100 14.02 15.13 3.89
C PHE A 100 13.16 16.36 4.19
N GLU A 101 12.81 17.07 3.15
CA GLU A 101 11.93 18.25 3.21
C GLU A 101 10.57 17.87 2.64
N PRO A 102 9.63 17.37 3.47
CA PRO A 102 8.37 16.81 2.98
C PRO A 102 7.47 17.83 2.28
N GLU A 103 7.64 19.11 2.55
CA GLU A 103 6.88 20.19 1.92
C GLU A 103 7.18 20.36 0.42
N ILE A 104 8.40 20.01 0.01
CA ILE A 104 8.88 20.20 -1.36
C ILE A 104 9.38 18.92 -2.03
N ASN A 105 9.31 17.79 -1.35
CA ASN A 105 9.87 16.52 -1.84
C ASN A 105 9.06 15.90 -3.01
N VAL A 106 7.80 16.29 -3.18
CA VAL A 106 6.97 15.83 -4.30
C VAL A 106 7.07 16.81 -5.46
N ASP A 107 8.06 16.60 -6.31
CA ASP A 107 8.33 17.38 -7.49
C ASP A 107 7.72 16.76 -8.78
N ARG A 108 7.93 17.42 -9.92
CA ARG A 108 7.44 16.95 -11.23
C ARG A 108 8.06 15.63 -11.66
N THR A 109 9.28 15.33 -11.20
CA THR A 109 9.99 14.10 -11.54
C THR A 109 9.35 12.92 -10.82
N VAL A 110 9.07 13.05 -9.52
CA VAL A 110 8.35 12.05 -8.73
C VAL A 110 6.98 11.77 -9.34
N LEU A 111 6.20 12.81 -9.66
CA LEU A 111 4.86 12.64 -10.24
C LEU A 111 4.90 11.93 -11.59
N ARG A 112 5.80 12.32 -12.48
CA ARG A 112 5.96 11.68 -13.79
C ARG A 112 6.34 10.21 -13.66
N ASN A 113 7.31 9.90 -12.80
CA ASN A 113 7.75 8.52 -12.56
C ASN A 113 6.64 7.65 -11.96
N LEU A 114 5.85 8.20 -11.04
CA LEU A 114 4.69 7.51 -10.49
C LEU A 114 3.67 7.16 -11.57
N CYS A 115 3.29 8.13 -12.40
CA CYS A 115 2.35 7.88 -13.50
C CYS A 115 2.87 6.80 -14.46
N MET A 116 4.12 6.91 -14.91
CA MET A 116 4.75 5.89 -15.77
C MET A 116 4.75 4.50 -15.14
N HIS A 117 5.02 4.41 -13.83
CA HIS A 117 5.03 3.15 -13.10
C HIS A 117 3.63 2.51 -13.05
N LEU A 118 2.61 3.29 -12.69
CA LEU A 118 1.23 2.81 -12.62
C LEU A 118 0.66 2.44 -14.00
N GLU A 119 0.98 3.20 -15.04
CA GLU A 119 0.62 2.88 -16.42
C GLU A 119 1.24 1.55 -16.87
N ALA A 120 2.53 1.33 -16.58
CA ALA A 120 3.19 0.07 -16.90
C ALA A 120 2.55 -1.13 -16.17
N ILE A 121 2.18 -0.97 -14.90
CA ILE A 121 1.42 -1.98 -14.16
C ILE A 121 0.07 -2.24 -14.82
N ARG A 122 -0.70 -1.19 -15.11
CA ARG A 122 -2.03 -1.28 -15.74
C ARG A 122 -1.96 -1.99 -17.10
N ASP A 123 -0.97 -1.65 -17.90
CA ASP A 123 -0.70 -2.31 -19.19
C ASP A 123 -0.47 -3.81 -19.07
N GLY A 124 0.20 -4.23 -18.00
CA GLY A 124 0.45 -5.65 -17.73
C GLY A 124 -0.73 -6.37 -17.12
N ALA A 125 -1.32 -5.79 -16.09
CA ALA A 125 -2.40 -6.37 -15.31
C ALA A 125 -3.73 -6.42 -16.08
N GLY A 126 -3.96 -5.48 -16.99
CA GLY A 126 -5.22 -5.31 -17.70
C GLY A 126 -6.26 -4.53 -16.87
N PRO A 127 -7.45 -4.31 -17.42
CA PRO A 127 -8.49 -3.45 -16.81
C PRO A 127 -9.16 -4.09 -15.59
N ASP A 128 -9.14 -5.41 -15.47
CA ASP A 128 -9.92 -6.15 -14.45
C ASP A 128 -9.18 -6.36 -13.13
N VAL A 129 -7.91 -5.91 -13.03
CA VAL A 129 -7.12 -5.99 -11.79
C VAL A 129 -7.16 -4.64 -11.09
N ASP A 130 -7.65 -4.60 -9.87
CA ASP A 130 -7.64 -3.38 -9.06
C ASP A 130 -6.23 -2.98 -8.67
N LEU A 131 -5.93 -1.70 -8.81
CA LEU A 131 -4.64 -1.13 -8.39
C LEU A 131 -4.78 -0.40 -7.07
N LEU A 132 -3.83 -0.65 -6.17
CA LEU A 132 -3.69 -0.01 -4.88
C LEU A 132 -2.31 0.64 -4.80
N LEU A 133 -2.25 1.83 -4.25
CA LEU A 133 -1.01 2.58 -4.09
C LEU A 133 -0.76 2.87 -2.62
N ASP A 134 0.43 2.53 -2.16
CA ASP A 134 0.87 2.79 -0.80
C ASP A 134 1.93 3.90 -0.80
N LEU A 135 1.57 5.03 -0.21
CA LEU A 135 2.41 6.23 -0.13
C LEU A 135 3.22 6.32 1.16
N ASN A 136 2.90 5.46 2.13
CA ASN A 136 3.51 5.47 3.47
C ASN A 136 3.55 6.89 4.09
N PHE A 137 4.59 7.18 4.89
CA PHE A 137 4.85 8.49 5.53
C PHE A 137 5.72 9.43 4.68
N ASN A 138 5.68 9.32 3.35
CA ASN A 138 6.70 9.93 2.49
C ASN A 138 6.45 11.42 2.15
N ALA A 139 5.30 11.99 2.48
CA ALA A 139 5.01 13.39 2.19
C ALA A 139 4.19 14.04 3.31
N LYS A 140 3.91 15.33 3.20
CA LYS A 140 2.90 16.06 3.95
C LYS A 140 1.65 16.30 3.11
N THR A 141 0.65 16.93 3.69
CA THR A 141 -0.67 17.17 3.10
C THR A 141 -0.61 17.64 1.64
N GLU A 142 0.16 18.69 1.33
CA GLU A 142 0.26 19.19 -0.04
C GLU A 142 0.95 18.21 -1.00
N GLY A 143 1.94 17.47 -0.53
CA GLY A 143 2.58 16.43 -1.33
C GLY A 143 1.61 15.31 -1.69
N TYR A 144 0.84 14.80 -0.73
CA TYR A 144 -0.19 13.80 -0.98
C TYR A 144 -1.27 14.32 -1.93
N LEU A 145 -1.74 15.57 -1.77
CA LEU A 145 -2.72 16.16 -2.67
C LEU A 145 -2.18 16.33 -4.11
N LYS A 146 -0.88 16.65 -4.28
CA LYS A 146 -0.25 16.67 -5.61
C LYS A 146 -0.27 15.30 -6.26
N ILE A 147 0.08 14.25 -5.50
CA ILE A 147 0.05 12.87 -5.98
C ILE A 147 -1.36 12.48 -6.38
N LEU A 148 -2.35 12.66 -5.50
CA LEU A 148 -3.75 12.30 -5.76
C LEU A 148 -4.31 12.98 -7.01
N ARG A 149 -3.98 14.26 -7.23
CA ARG A 149 -4.36 14.99 -8.46
C ARG A 149 -3.68 14.42 -9.70
N ALA A 150 -2.41 14.02 -9.60
CA ALA A 150 -1.67 13.48 -10.73
C ALA A 150 -2.17 12.11 -11.20
N ILE A 151 -2.78 11.34 -10.31
CA ILE A 151 -3.34 10.01 -10.61
C ILE A 151 -4.87 9.98 -10.68
N ALA A 152 -5.53 11.15 -10.74
CA ALA A 152 -6.99 11.26 -10.64
C ALA A 152 -7.75 10.39 -11.64
N ASP A 153 -7.22 10.20 -12.84
CA ASP A 153 -7.83 9.42 -13.92
C ASP A 153 -7.40 7.94 -13.94
N MET A 154 -6.66 7.46 -12.92
CA MET A 154 -6.07 6.12 -12.92
C MET A 154 -6.92 5.03 -12.26
N ASP A 155 -8.13 5.36 -11.80
CA ASP A 155 -9.08 4.42 -11.18
C ASP A 155 -8.42 3.52 -10.11
N MET A 156 -7.92 4.16 -9.05
CA MET A 156 -7.31 3.43 -7.94
C MET A 156 -8.38 2.86 -7.02
N PHE A 157 -8.26 1.59 -6.63
CA PHE A 157 -9.17 0.96 -5.67
C PHE A 157 -9.09 1.61 -4.30
N TRP A 158 -7.88 1.93 -3.84
CA TRP A 158 -7.60 2.90 -2.77
C TRP A 158 -6.17 3.43 -2.89
N VAL A 159 -5.92 4.54 -2.20
CA VAL A 159 -4.58 5.07 -1.94
C VAL A 159 -4.33 5.06 -0.43
N GLU A 160 -3.28 4.39 -0.01
CA GLU A 160 -2.88 4.29 1.40
C GLU A 160 -1.93 5.43 1.75
N ILE A 161 -2.28 6.18 2.80
CA ILE A 161 -1.53 7.35 3.27
C ILE A 161 -1.41 7.25 4.78
N ASP A 162 -0.18 7.14 5.27
CA ASP A 162 0.08 7.11 6.69
C ASP A 162 0.47 8.49 7.22
N THR A 163 -0.23 8.90 8.26
CA THR A 163 0.06 10.12 8.99
C THR A 163 -0.48 10.02 10.42
N PHE A 164 0.25 10.60 11.37
CA PHE A 164 -0.19 10.70 12.77
C PHE A 164 -1.10 11.90 13.03
N ASN A 165 -1.57 12.58 11.99
CA ASN A 165 -2.49 13.70 12.08
C ASN A 165 -3.85 13.35 11.46
N PRO A 166 -4.87 12.98 12.27
CA PRO A 166 -6.18 12.61 11.77
C PRO A 166 -6.92 13.73 11.05
N GLU A 167 -6.73 14.99 11.46
CA GLU A 167 -7.35 16.17 10.82
C GLU A 167 -6.79 16.36 9.40
N ALA A 168 -5.46 16.25 9.26
CA ALA A 168 -4.81 16.33 7.94
C ALA A 168 -5.26 15.19 7.03
N LEU A 169 -5.38 13.97 7.55
CA LEU A 169 -5.85 12.83 6.76
C LEU A 169 -7.32 13.02 6.34
N GLY A 170 -8.18 13.48 7.25
CA GLY A 170 -9.58 13.80 6.93
C GLY A 170 -9.69 14.90 5.87
N TYR A 171 -8.82 15.90 5.91
CA TYR A 171 -8.75 16.91 4.85
C TYR A 171 -8.33 16.31 3.50
N ILE A 172 -7.28 15.48 3.49
CA ILE A 172 -6.81 14.79 2.28
C ILE A 172 -7.92 13.93 1.69
N ARG A 173 -8.59 13.12 2.53
CA ARG A 173 -9.69 12.26 2.09
C ARG A 173 -10.80 13.05 1.39
N ARG A 174 -11.22 14.17 1.95
CA ARG A 174 -12.27 15.03 1.36
C ARG A 174 -11.88 15.65 0.01
N GLN A 175 -10.57 15.74 -0.29
CA GLN A 175 -10.04 16.26 -1.55
C GLN A 175 -9.63 15.16 -2.53
N SER A 176 -9.64 13.90 -2.10
CA SER A 176 -9.19 12.76 -2.91
C SER A 176 -10.26 12.33 -3.90
N PRO A 177 -9.91 12.09 -5.18
CA PRO A 177 -10.79 11.42 -6.13
C PRO A 177 -10.87 9.90 -5.90
N HIS A 178 -10.01 9.35 -5.04
CA HIS A 178 -9.92 7.93 -4.74
C HIS A 178 -10.23 7.64 -3.27
N PRO A 179 -10.71 6.44 -2.93
CA PRO A 179 -10.80 6.01 -1.53
C PRO A 179 -9.45 6.06 -0.83
N ILE A 180 -9.45 6.45 0.45
CA ILE A 180 -8.24 6.55 1.28
C ILE A 180 -8.22 5.41 2.29
N SER A 181 -7.11 4.67 2.32
CA SER A 181 -6.75 3.71 3.36
C SER A 181 -5.64 4.28 4.24
N SER A 182 -5.56 3.85 5.50
CA SER A 182 -4.54 4.31 6.44
C SER A 182 -4.55 3.48 7.73
N CYS A 183 -3.78 3.93 8.73
CA CYS A 183 -3.84 3.48 10.11
C CYS A 183 -3.15 2.14 10.41
N GLU A 184 -2.24 1.65 9.55
CA GLU A 184 -1.53 0.38 9.77
C GLU A 184 -0.69 0.36 11.05
N THR A 185 -0.29 1.54 11.56
CA THR A 185 0.57 1.66 12.76
C THR A 185 -0.19 1.88 14.06
N LEU A 186 -1.53 2.06 14.00
CA LEU A 186 -2.35 2.33 15.17
C LEU A 186 -2.66 1.05 15.96
N LEU A 187 -2.68 1.17 17.28
CA LEU A 187 -2.93 0.07 18.20
C LEU A 187 -4.15 0.33 19.08
N GLY A 188 -5.12 -0.55 18.98
CA GLY A 188 -6.32 -0.52 19.80
C GLY A 188 -7.27 0.64 19.51
N LEU A 189 -8.50 0.51 19.97
CA LEU A 189 -9.59 1.45 19.69
C LEU A 189 -9.26 2.90 20.03
N ARG A 190 -8.50 3.13 21.11
CA ARG A 190 -8.20 4.50 21.58
C ARG A 190 -7.45 5.32 20.54
N GLU A 191 -6.51 4.70 19.81
CA GLU A 191 -5.75 5.38 18.78
C GLU A 191 -6.57 5.60 17.50
N PHE A 192 -7.52 4.72 17.19
CA PHE A 192 -8.41 4.86 16.04
C PHE A 192 -9.52 5.93 16.23
N LEU A 193 -9.97 6.19 17.46
CA LEU A 193 -11.08 7.10 17.70
C LEU A 193 -10.93 8.51 17.08
N PRO A 194 -9.76 9.18 17.13
CA PRO A 194 -9.59 10.47 16.47
C PRO A 194 -9.82 10.38 14.96
N TYR A 195 -9.31 9.33 14.30
CA TYR A 195 -9.47 9.13 12.86
C TYR A 195 -10.92 8.86 12.47
N PHE A 196 -11.67 8.11 13.29
CA PHE A 196 -13.11 7.91 13.07
C PHE A 196 -13.91 9.20 13.22
N ARG A 197 -13.57 10.05 14.21
CA ARG A 197 -14.24 11.35 14.40
C ARG A 197 -14.02 12.29 13.22
N GLU A 198 -12.83 12.28 12.66
CA GLU A 198 -12.49 13.08 11.47
C GLU A 198 -12.99 12.45 10.16
N GLN A 199 -13.54 11.24 10.20
CA GLN A 199 -13.87 10.46 9.00
C GLN A 199 -12.66 10.44 8.05
N ALA A 200 -11.49 10.12 8.59
CA ALA A 200 -10.21 10.33 7.92
C ALA A 200 -9.88 9.29 6.83
N MET A 201 -10.63 8.20 6.76
CA MET A 201 -10.44 7.11 5.79
C MET A 201 -11.79 6.51 5.38
N ASP A 202 -11.80 5.66 4.34
CA ASP A 202 -12.96 4.98 3.78
C ASP A 202 -13.16 3.55 4.26
#